data_c903f5ccff496e5db46f9f190a40a437
#
_entry.id   c903f5ccff496e5db46f9f190a40a437
#
_cell.length_a   1.000
_cell.length_b   1.000
_cell.length_c   1.000
_cell.angle_alpha   90.00
_cell.angle_beta   90.00
_cell.angle_gamma   90.00
#
_symmetry.space_group_name_H-M   'P 1'
#
loop_
_entity.id
_entity.type
_entity.pdbx_description
1 polymer ?
#
loop_
_entity_poly.entity_id
_entity_poly.type
_entity_poly.pdbx_seq_one_letter_code
_entity_poly.pdbx_strand_id
1 'polypeptide(L)'
;LFAFAGIMIGVGTLFTTEAIMGSLASTESLWYQCWNIILQGGWTVFNQLPLIFVVGLPIGLAKKQQARCCMEALVLYLTFQYFLSTILSQWGTTFGVDFAAEAGGTSGLTMVANIKTLDMGMIGALMISGIVIFLHNRYFDTELPEWMGTFSGSSFVVIVGFFALLPVAFLSASLWPM
;
A
#
# COMPACT_ATOMS: atom_id res chain seq x y z
N LEU A 1 5.13 -13.85 8.98
CA LEU A 1 3.98 -12.95 8.95
C LEU A 1 2.73 -13.61 8.39
N PHE A 2 2.79 -14.20 7.19
CA PHE A 2 1.63 -14.82 6.55
C PHE A 2 1.11 -16.03 7.32
N ALA A 3 2.02 -16.86 7.85
CA ALA A 3 1.64 -18.02 8.65
C ALA A 3 0.90 -17.59 9.92
N PHE A 4 1.40 -16.57 10.61
CA PHE A 4 0.75 -16.02 11.80
C PHE A 4 -0.64 -15.46 11.46
N ALA A 5 -0.75 -14.66 10.40
CA ALA A 5 -2.03 -14.11 9.97
C ALA A 5 -3.02 -15.22 9.60
N GLY A 6 -2.56 -16.24 8.87
CA GLY A 6 -3.38 -17.40 8.51
C GLY A 6 -3.89 -18.16 9.72
N ILE A 7 -3.05 -18.37 10.73
CA ILE A 7 -3.44 -19.03 11.98
C ILE A 7 -4.49 -18.20 12.73
N MET A 8 -4.27 -16.88 12.84
CA MET A 8 -5.22 -15.99 13.53
C MET A 8 -6.57 -15.94 12.83
N ILE A 9 -6.58 -15.87 11.50
CA ILE A 9 -7.82 -15.89 10.71
C ILE A 9 -8.51 -17.27 10.85
N GLY A 10 -7.78 -18.35 10.76
CA GLY A 10 -8.33 -19.68 10.87
C GLY A 10 -8.98 -19.95 12.23
N VAL A 11 -8.27 -19.63 13.31
CA VAL A 11 -8.78 -19.77 14.67
C VAL A 11 -9.96 -18.84 14.91
N GLY A 12 -9.86 -17.57 14.49
CA GLY A 12 -10.95 -16.60 14.61
C GLY A 12 -12.21 -17.05 13.88
N THR A 13 -12.06 -17.56 12.66
CA THR A 13 -13.19 -18.08 11.87
C THR A 13 -13.84 -19.27 12.54
N LEU A 14 -13.05 -20.24 13.05
CA LEU A 14 -13.57 -21.39 13.78
C LEU A 14 -14.47 -20.98 14.95
N PHE A 15 -14.01 -20.04 15.76
CA PHE A 15 -14.73 -19.63 16.96
C PHE A 15 -15.85 -18.63 16.71
N THR A 16 -15.96 -18.06 15.51
CA THR A 16 -17.06 -17.18 15.10
C THR A 16 -18.13 -17.88 14.25
N THR A 17 -17.92 -19.17 13.89
CA THR A 17 -18.84 -19.89 13.03
C THR A 17 -19.95 -20.54 13.86
N GLU A 18 -21.21 -20.21 13.55
CA GLU A 18 -22.38 -20.78 14.24
C GLU A 18 -22.49 -22.30 14.14
N ALA A 19 -22.07 -22.86 13.04
CA ALA A 19 -22.08 -24.32 12.81
C ALA A 19 -21.22 -25.08 13.82
N ILE A 20 -20.22 -24.43 14.42
CA ILE A 20 -19.30 -25.04 15.39
C ILE A 20 -19.63 -24.60 16.81
N MET A 21 -19.89 -23.31 17.02
CA MET A 21 -20.09 -22.73 18.37
C MET A 21 -21.55 -22.51 18.74
N GLY A 22 -22.47 -22.71 17.82
CA GLY A 22 -23.91 -22.55 18.10
C GLY A 22 -24.26 -21.14 18.54
N SER A 23 -25.01 -21.03 19.65
CA SER A 23 -25.48 -19.76 20.18
C SER A 23 -24.35 -18.82 20.65
N LEU A 24 -23.16 -19.33 20.92
CA LEU A 24 -22.00 -18.50 21.31
C LEU A 24 -21.48 -17.65 20.16
N ALA A 25 -21.73 -18.06 18.91
CA ALA A 25 -21.33 -17.32 17.72
C ALA A 25 -22.33 -16.23 17.31
N SER A 26 -23.33 -15.93 18.12
CA SER A 26 -24.25 -14.81 17.82
C SER A 26 -23.52 -13.47 17.89
N THR A 27 -23.88 -12.55 16.99
CA THR A 27 -23.23 -11.23 16.89
C THR A 27 -23.36 -10.38 18.16
N GLU A 28 -24.30 -10.72 19.03
CA GLU A 28 -24.54 -10.01 20.30
C GLU A 28 -23.73 -10.57 21.46
N SER A 29 -23.13 -11.77 21.30
CA SER A 29 -22.35 -12.40 22.37
C SER A 29 -20.96 -11.78 22.51
N LEU A 30 -20.47 -11.69 23.75
CA LEU A 30 -19.08 -11.26 24.01
C LEU A 30 -18.05 -12.20 23.36
N TRP A 31 -18.37 -13.49 23.29
CA TRP A 31 -17.53 -14.49 22.63
C TRP A 31 -17.28 -14.14 21.18
N TYR A 32 -18.35 -13.88 20.41
CA TYR A 32 -18.24 -13.48 19.01
C TYR A 32 -17.46 -12.16 18.86
N GLN A 33 -17.76 -11.18 19.66
CA GLN A 33 -17.11 -9.87 19.60
C GLN A 33 -15.61 -9.96 19.87
N CYS A 34 -15.18 -10.71 20.87
CA CYS A 34 -13.75 -10.92 21.17
C CYS A 34 -13.02 -11.61 20.02
N TRP A 35 -13.59 -12.72 19.52
CA TRP A 35 -12.98 -13.45 18.43
C TRP A 35 -13.01 -12.70 17.11
N ASN A 36 -14.03 -11.88 16.89
CA ASN A 36 -14.09 -11.02 15.72
C ASN A 36 -12.99 -9.95 15.73
N ILE A 37 -12.63 -9.38 16.88
CA ILE A 37 -11.50 -8.46 17.00
C ILE A 37 -10.19 -9.15 16.58
N ILE A 38 -9.97 -10.36 17.07
CA ILE A 38 -8.77 -11.15 16.70
C ILE A 38 -8.78 -11.48 15.21
N LEU A 39 -9.93 -11.86 14.65
CA LEU A 39 -10.10 -12.16 13.24
C LEU A 39 -9.77 -10.93 12.37
N GLN A 40 -10.29 -9.77 12.70
CA GLN A 40 -10.00 -8.53 11.96
C GLN A 40 -8.55 -8.13 12.07
N GLY A 41 -7.91 -8.36 13.23
CA GLY A 41 -6.48 -8.17 13.39
C GLY A 41 -5.65 -9.06 12.46
N GLY A 42 -6.07 -10.32 12.28
CA GLY A 42 -5.41 -11.23 11.34
C GLY A 42 -5.53 -10.79 9.88
N TRP A 43 -6.66 -10.22 9.50
CA TRP A 43 -6.88 -9.74 8.14
C TRP A 43 -6.00 -8.53 7.78
N THR A 44 -5.42 -7.83 8.75
CA THR A 44 -4.56 -6.65 8.50
C THR A 44 -3.43 -6.98 7.53
N VAL A 45 -2.78 -8.12 7.69
CA VAL A 45 -1.65 -8.50 6.82
C VAL A 45 -2.10 -8.66 5.38
N PHE A 46 -3.22 -9.32 5.15
CA PHE A 46 -3.72 -9.57 3.79
C PHE A 46 -4.31 -8.31 3.15
N ASN A 47 -5.00 -7.49 3.94
CA ASN A 47 -5.60 -6.25 3.42
C ASN A 47 -4.54 -5.20 3.04
N GLN A 48 -3.40 -5.20 3.73
CA GLN A 48 -2.31 -4.24 3.49
C GLN A 48 -1.10 -4.91 2.83
N LEU A 49 -1.32 -6.03 2.14
CA LEU A 49 -0.25 -6.79 1.51
C LEU A 49 0.65 -5.95 0.57
N PRO A 50 0.10 -5.14 -0.35
CA PRO A 50 0.93 -4.31 -1.21
C PRO A 50 1.81 -3.34 -0.44
N LEU A 51 1.28 -2.72 0.60
CA LEU A 51 2.01 -1.78 1.45
C LEU A 51 3.16 -2.48 2.20
N ILE A 52 2.90 -3.67 2.73
CA ILE A 52 3.92 -4.47 3.43
C ILE A 52 5.07 -4.82 2.48
N PHE A 53 4.78 -5.21 1.24
CA PHE A 53 5.80 -5.50 0.25
C PHE A 53 6.62 -4.27 -0.14
N VAL A 54 5.98 -3.12 -0.31
CA VAL A 54 6.68 -1.86 -0.61
C VAL A 54 7.69 -1.52 0.47
N VAL A 55 7.32 -1.70 1.74
CA VAL A 55 8.22 -1.43 2.86
C VAL A 55 9.28 -2.53 3.01
N GLY A 56 8.93 -3.78 2.73
CA GLY A 56 9.80 -4.93 2.93
C GLY A 56 10.88 -5.13 1.87
N LEU A 57 10.60 -4.84 0.61
CA LEU A 57 11.54 -5.06 -0.49
C LEU A 57 12.86 -4.29 -0.34
N PRO A 58 12.87 -3.03 0.10
CA PRO A 58 14.11 -2.29 0.28
C PRO A 58 15.08 -2.91 1.29
N ILE A 59 14.60 -3.68 2.24
CA ILE A 59 15.45 -4.35 3.25
C ILE A 59 16.46 -5.27 2.56
N GLY A 60 16.03 -5.97 1.49
CA GLY A 60 16.89 -6.89 0.76
C GLY A 60 17.61 -6.30 -0.43
N LEU A 61 17.08 -5.24 -1.03
CA LEU A 61 17.53 -4.74 -2.33
C LEU A 61 18.28 -3.40 -2.24
N ALA A 62 18.09 -2.61 -1.19
CA ALA A 62 18.83 -1.37 -1.01
C ALA A 62 20.29 -1.66 -0.64
N LYS A 63 21.22 -0.94 -1.26
CA LYS A 63 22.66 -1.13 -1.03
C LYS A 63 23.15 -0.46 0.24
N LYS A 64 22.55 0.67 0.62
CA LYS A 64 22.94 1.47 1.78
C LYS A 64 21.72 1.97 2.51
N GLN A 65 21.84 2.15 3.84
CA GLN A 65 20.77 2.75 4.66
C GLN A 65 19.41 2.14 4.40
N GLN A 66 19.30 0.84 4.52
CA GLN A 66 18.10 0.06 4.18
C GLN A 66 16.85 0.55 4.92
N ALA A 67 16.97 0.91 6.20
CA ALA A 67 15.84 1.43 6.97
C ALA A 67 15.32 2.75 6.42
N ARG A 68 16.20 3.63 5.97
CA ARG A 68 15.81 4.89 5.31
C ARG A 68 15.14 4.64 3.97
N CYS A 69 15.65 3.68 3.21
CA CYS A 69 15.01 3.28 1.95
C CYS A 69 13.60 2.74 2.17
N CYS A 70 13.36 1.98 3.24
CA CYS A 70 12.02 1.53 3.62
C CYS A 70 11.08 2.70 3.87
N MET A 71 11.53 3.71 4.61
CA MET A 71 10.75 4.91 4.88
C MET A 71 10.46 5.69 3.60
N GLU A 72 11.47 5.87 2.75
CA GLU A 72 11.31 6.52 1.45
C GLU A 72 10.30 5.79 0.58
N ALA A 73 10.37 4.46 0.52
CA ALA A 73 9.43 3.64 -0.23
C ALA A 73 8.01 3.80 0.29
N LEU A 74 7.81 3.80 1.60
CA LEU A 74 6.49 4.00 2.22
C LEU A 74 5.91 5.37 1.84
N VAL A 75 6.69 6.44 2.02
CA VAL A 75 6.25 7.80 1.73
C VAL A 75 5.90 7.96 0.25
N LEU A 76 6.78 7.48 -0.64
CA LEU A 76 6.57 7.59 -2.08
C LEU A 76 5.42 6.73 -2.58
N TYR A 77 5.23 5.54 -2.01
CA TYR A 77 4.08 4.70 -2.35
C TYR A 77 2.76 5.36 -1.96
N LEU A 78 2.67 5.91 -0.76
CA LEU A 78 1.49 6.64 -0.32
C LEU A 78 1.26 7.89 -1.19
N THR A 79 2.32 8.61 -1.53
CA THR A 79 2.25 9.76 -2.44
C THR A 79 1.70 9.36 -3.80
N PHE A 80 2.17 8.24 -4.35
CA PHE A 80 1.67 7.69 -5.60
C PHE A 80 0.19 7.36 -5.53
N GLN A 81 -0.26 6.75 -4.42
CA GLN A 81 -1.67 6.44 -4.23
C GLN A 81 -2.52 7.71 -4.16
N TYR A 82 -2.04 8.75 -3.49
CA TYR A 82 -2.72 10.05 -3.47
C TYR A 82 -2.77 10.70 -4.87
N PHE A 83 -1.71 10.59 -5.65
CA PHE A 83 -1.71 11.07 -7.03
C PHE A 83 -2.78 10.34 -7.87
N LEU A 84 -2.82 9.01 -7.79
CA LEU A 84 -3.84 8.23 -8.49
C LEU A 84 -5.25 8.60 -8.03
N SER A 85 -5.46 8.72 -6.73
CA SER A 85 -6.75 9.11 -6.15
C SER A 85 -7.21 10.46 -6.68
N THR A 86 -6.33 11.46 -6.69
CA THR A 86 -6.62 12.81 -7.17
C THR A 86 -6.87 12.84 -8.67
N ILE A 87 -6.03 12.15 -9.45
CA ILE A 87 -6.19 12.06 -10.91
C ILE A 87 -7.53 11.43 -11.27
N LEU A 88 -7.88 10.32 -10.61
CA LEU A 88 -9.14 9.63 -10.87
C LEU A 88 -10.36 10.44 -10.42
N SER A 89 -10.25 11.21 -9.33
CA SER A 89 -11.35 12.05 -8.88
C SER A 89 -11.63 13.21 -9.83
N GLN A 90 -10.59 13.73 -10.50
CA GLN A 90 -10.71 14.87 -11.41
C GLN A 90 -10.97 14.43 -12.86
N TRP A 91 -10.30 13.39 -13.32
CA TRP A 91 -10.30 12.95 -14.71
C TRP A 91 -10.65 11.47 -14.90
N GLY A 92 -11.23 10.83 -13.89
CA GLY A 92 -11.53 9.39 -13.94
C GLY A 92 -12.44 9.01 -15.12
N THR A 93 -13.43 9.84 -15.46
CA THR A 93 -14.32 9.61 -16.60
C THR A 93 -13.57 9.64 -17.93
N THR A 94 -12.54 10.47 -18.06
CA THR A 94 -11.69 10.54 -19.25
C THR A 94 -10.89 9.23 -19.45
N PHE A 95 -10.51 8.59 -18.36
CA PHE A 95 -9.77 7.31 -18.38
C PHE A 95 -10.68 6.08 -18.32
N GLY A 96 -12.01 6.28 -18.30
CA GLY A 96 -12.98 5.18 -18.26
C GLY A 96 -13.18 4.58 -16.88
N VAL A 97 -12.82 5.30 -15.81
CA VAL A 97 -12.97 4.86 -14.42
C VAL A 97 -14.04 5.69 -13.72
N ASP A 98 -15.02 5.02 -13.10
CA ASP A 98 -16.01 5.68 -12.26
C ASP A 98 -15.50 5.75 -10.83
N PHE A 99 -14.94 6.90 -10.44
CA PHE A 99 -14.43 7.11 -9.10
C PHE A 99 -15.53 7.15 -8.02
N ALA A 100 -16.76 7.39 -8.42
CA ALA A 100 -17.91 7.36 -7.49
C ALA A 100 -18.31 5.94 -7.09
N ALA A 101 -17.89 4.91 -7.86
CA ALA A 101 -18.15 3.51 -7.52
C ALA A 101 -17.45 3.12 -6.21
N GLU A 102 -18.04 2.17 -5.48
CA GLU A 102 -17.43 1.66 -4.26
C GLU A 102 -16.13 0.93 -4.56
N ALA A 103 -15.15 1.03 -3.65
CA ALA A 103 -13.88 0.32 -3.78
C ALA A 103 -14.12 -1.19 -3.64
N GLY A 104 -13.49 -1.95 -4.54
CA GLY A 104 -13.60 -3.41 -4.57
C GLY A 104 -14.51 -3.93 -5.69
N GLY A 105 -14.72 -5.21 -5.73
CA GLY A 105 -15.52 -5.88 -6.76
C GLY A 105 -14.97 -5.65 -8.17
N THR A 106 -15.85 -5.21 -9.07
CA THR A 106 -15.50 -4.98 -10.48
C THR A 106 -15.20 -3.52 -10.82
N SER A 107 -15.19 -2.63 -9.82
CA SER A 107 -14.99 -1.20 -10.05
C SER A 107 -13.56 -0.83 -10.48
N GLY A 108 -12.59 -1.72 -10.28
CA GLY A 108 -11.17 -1.43 -10.50
C GLY A 108 -10.55 -0.52 -9.46
N LEU A 109 -11.27 -0.20 -8.39
CA LEU A 109 -10.83 0.65 -7.30
C LEU A 109 -10.59 -0.18 -6.03
N THR A 110 -9.66 0.26 -5.21
CA THR A 110 -9.35 -0.36 -3.93
C THR A 110 -9.03 0.70 -2.87
N MET A 111 -8.98 0.26 -1.62
CA MET A 111 -8.53 1.10 -0.51
C MET A 111 -7.14 0.66 -0.07
N VAL A 112 -6.18 1.55 -0.16
CA VAL A 112 -4.82 1.35 0.36
C VAL A 112 -4.58 2.38 1.44
N ALA A 113 -4.35 1.95 2.66
CA ALA A 113 -4.15 2.84 3.82
C ALA A 113 -5.24 3.93 3.92
N ASN A 114 -6.50 3.55 3.73
CA ASN A 114 -7.69 4.42 3.69
C ASN A 114 -7.72 5.42 2.50
N ILE A 115 -6.88 5.22 1.49
CA ILE A 115 -6.89 6.02 0.27
C ILE A 115 -7.63 5.25 -0.82
N LYS A 116 -8.69 5.83 -1.35
CA LYS A 116 -9.42 5.26 -2.48
C LYS A 116 -8.64 5.48 -3.76
N THR A 117 -8.19 4.41 -4.39
CA THR A 117 -7.25 4.47 -5.50
C THR A 117 -7.50 3.34 -6.48
N LEU A 118 -6.78 3.36 -7.60
CA LEU A 118 -6.83 2.31 -8.60
C LEU A 118 -6.27 1.00 -8.04
N ASP A 119 -6.96 -0.11 -8.30
CA ASP A 119 -6.53 -1.43 -7.85
C ASP A 119 -5.42 -1.98 -8.74
N MET A 120 -4.20 -1.59 -8.45
CA MET A 120 -3.01 -2.12 -9.11
C MET A 120 -2.42 -3.34 -8.37
N GLY A 121 -2.90 -3.64 -7.18
CA GLY A 121 -2.48 -4.78 -6.38
C GLY A 121 -0.97 -4.83 -6.15
N MET A 122 -0.42 -6.03 -6.22
CA MET A 122 1.01 -6.29 -6.00
C MET A 122 1.91 -5.72 -7.12
N ILE A 123 1.40 -5.64 -8.34
CA ILE A 123 2.17 -5.12 -9.49
C ILE A 123 2.53 -3.66 -9.26
N GLY A 124 1.56 -2.86 -8.83
CA GLY A 124 1.80 -1.46 -8.47
C GLY A 124 2.81 -1.31 -7.34
N ALA A 125 2.69 -2.14 -6.29
CA ALA A 125 3.62 -2.15 -5.17
C ALA A 125 5.05 -2.48 -5.62
N LEU A 126 5.23 -3.50 -6.43
CA LEU A 126 6.54 -3.91 -6.96
C LEU A 126 7.14 -2.83 -7.85
N MET A 127 6.34 -2.22 -8.71
CA MET A 127 6.79 -1.15 -9.61
C MET A 127 7.30 0.06 -8.83
N ILE A 128 6.53 0.54 -7.89
CA ILE A 128 6.90 1.71 -7.08
C ILE A 128 8.11 1.41 -6.20
N SER A 129 8.13 0.25 -5.56
CA SER A 129 9.27 -0.17 -4.74
C SER A 129 10.55 -0.26 -5.57
N GLY A 130 10.49 -0.82 -6.78
CA GLY A 130 11.61 -0.88 -7.70
C GLY A 130 12.14 0.51 -8.08
N ILE A 131 11.23 1.44 -8.40
CA ILE A 131 11.60 2.83 -8.72
C ILE A 131 12.29 3.49 -7.53
N VAL A 132 11.73 3.35 -6.33
CA VAL A 132 12.30 3.95 -5.11
C VAL A 132 13.67 3.38 -4.80
N ILE A 133 13.83 2.06 -4.89
CA ILE A 133 15.13 1.39 -4.65
C ILE A 133 16.16 1.87 -5.65
N PHE A 134 15.82 1.97 -6.92
CA PHE A 134 16.70 2.48 -7.96
C PHE A 134 17.15 3.92 -7.67
N LEU A 135 16.21 4.79 -7.32
CA LEU A 135 16.50 6.19 -6.99
C LEU A 135 17.36 6.29 -5.72
N HIS A 136 17.05 5.49 -4.71
CA HIS A 136 17.83 5.46 -3.47
C HIS A 136 19.28 5.02 -3.74
N ASN A 137 19.49 3.93 -4.46
CA ASN A 137 20.82 3.41 -4.75
C ASN A 137 21.64 4.38 -5.60
N ARG A 138 20.99 5.16 -6.46
CA ARG A 138 21.66 6.10 -7.37
C ARG A 138 21.90 7.47 -6.74
N TYR A 139 20.95 8.02 -6.02
CA TYR A 139 20.94 9.41 -5.60
C TYR A 139 21.15 9.63 -4.10
N PHE A 140 21.16 8.59 -3.28
CA PHE A 140 21.28 8.75 -1.83
C PHE A 140 22.58 9.45 -1.42
N ASP A 141 23.69 9.12 -2.08
CA ASP A 141 25.02 9.68 -1.80
C ASP A 141 25.35 10.92 -2.66
N THR A 142 24.38 11.49 -3.39
CA THR A 142 24.60 12.64 -4.24
C THR A 142 24.98 13.86 -3.39
N GLU A 143 26.11 14.46 -3.70
CA GLU A 143 26.55 15.70 -3.06
C GLU A 143 25.78 16.88 -3.60
N LEU A 144 25.13 17.63 -2.70
CA LEU A 144 24.39 18.84 -3.05
C LEU A 144 25.19 20.07 -2.68
N PRO A 145 24.97 21.23 -3.35
CA PRO A 145 25.53 22.50 -2.92
C PRO A 145 25.21 22.80 -1.45
N GLU A 146 26.05 23.58 -0.77
CA GLU A 146 25.89 23.89 0.67
C GLU A 146 24.50 24.43 1.00
N TRP A 147 23.92 25.24 0.15
CA TRP A 147 22.58 25.80 0.35
C TRP A 147 21.45 24.76 0.25
N MET A 148 21.72 23.63 -0.38
CA MET A 148 20.79 22.49 -0.46
C MET A 148 21.23 21.30 0.40
N GLY A 149 22.26 21.43 1.20
CA GLY A 149 22.80 20.33 2.00
C GLY A 149 21.80 19.70 2.97
N THR A 150 20.82 20.47 3.44
CA THR A 150 19.72 19.98 4.29
C THR A 150 18.85 18.95 3.59
N PHE A 151 18.77 18.98 2.26
CA PHE A 151 17.97 18.07 1.45
C PHE A 151 18.73 16.88 0.92
N SER A 152 19.99 16.68 1.34
CA SER A 152 20.77 15.51 0.94
C SER A 152 20.24 14.20 1.58
N GLY A 153 20.62 13.06 1.02
CA GLY A 153 20.21 11.74 1.51
C GLY A 153 18.76 11.42 1.19
N SER A 154 18.02 10.92 2.17
CA SER A 154 16.62 10.50 2.01
C SER A 154 15.71 11.61 1.52
N SER A 155 15.89 12.83 2.00
CA SER A 155 15.08 13.97 1.56
C SER A 155 15.22 14.23 0.07
N PHE A 156 16.44 14.16 -0.46
CA PHE A 156 16.70 14.33 -1.89
C PHE A 156 16.07 13.21 -2.71
N VAL A 157 16.19 11.95 -2.26
CA VAL A 157 15.57 10.79 -2.93
C VAL A 157 14.04 10.95 -2.99
N VAL A 158 13.42 11.37 -1.89
CA VAL A 158 11.96 11.60 -1.84
C VAL A 158 11.55 12.72 -2.79
N ILE A 159 12.29 13.83 -2.85
CA ILE A 159 11.98 14.94 -3.75
C ILE A 159 12.07 14.49 -5.21
N VAL A 160 13.13 13.81 -5.60
CA VAL A 160 13.29 13.28 -6.95
C VAL A 160 12.20 12.27 -7.28
N GLY A 161 11.89 11.38 -6.33
CA GLY A 161 10.83 10.38 -6.48
C GLY A 161 9.46 11.01 -6.63
N PHE A 162 9.16 12.06 -5.88
CA PHE A 162 7.90 12.80 -5.97
C PHE A 162 7.66 13.28 -7.40
N PHE A 163 8.63 13.95 -8.00
CA PHE A 163 8.51 14.44 -9.37
C PHE A 163 8.54 13.31 -10.41
N ALA A 164 9.29 12.24 -10.16
CA ALA A 164 9.33 11.08 -11.05
C ALA A 164 8.00 10.30 -11.05
N LEU A 165 7.30 10.26 -9.93
CA LEU A 165 6.03 9.54 -9.81
C LEU A 165 4.85 10.28 -10.44
N LEU A 166 4.94 11.59 -10.67
CA LEU A 166 3.87 12.34 -11.34
C LEU A 166 3.55 11.76 -12.74
N PRO A 167 4.51 11.67 -13.67
CA PRO A 167 4.23 11.05 -14.97
C PRO A 167 3.88 9.56 -14.86
N VAL A 168 4.46 8.83 -13.92
CA VAL A 168 4.13 7.42 -13.69
C VAL A 168 2.68 7.27 -13.26
N ALA A 169 2.18 8.15 -12.39
CA ALA A 169 0.78 8.14 -11.95
C ALA A 169 -0.18 8.39 -13.12
N PHE A 170 0.11 9.36 -13.99
CA PHE A 170 -0.70 9.64 -15.19
C PHE A 170 -0.69 8.45 -16.15
N LEU A 171 0.46 7.86 -16.42
CA LEU A 171 0.57 6.66 -17.26
C LEU A 171 -0.20 5.49 -16.67
N SER A 172 -0.10 5.26 -15.37
CA SER A 172 -0.83 4.19 -14.70
C SER A 172 -2.33 4.40 -14.76
N ALA A 173 -2.80 5.63 -14.54
CA ALA A 173 -4.22 5.95 -14.60
C ALA A 173 -4.80 5.76 -16.03
N SER A 174 -4.00 6.00 -17.06
CA SER A 174 -4.45 5.84 -18.45
C SER A 174 -4.33 4.40 -18.96
N LEU A 175 -3.32 3.66 -18.55
CA LEU A 175 -3.02 2.33 -19.08
C LEU A 175 -3.67 1.20 -18.27
N TRP A 176 -3.78 1.33 -16.97
CA TRP A 176 -4.23 0.24 -16.10
C TRP A 176 -5.71 -0.12 -16.31
N PRO A 177 -6.65 0.83 -16.51
CA PRO A 177 -8.05 0.48 -16.74
C PRO A 177 -8.33 -0.23 -18.09
N MET A 178 -7.37 -0.22 -19.00
CA MET A 178 -7.46 -0.97 -20.25
C MET A 178 -7.09 -2.45 -20.03
#